data_1607304054e8d195fc3e6e9919b9a253
#
_entry.id   1607304054e8d195fc3e6e9919b9a253
#
_cell.length_a   1.000
_cell.length_b   1.000
_cell.length_c   1.000
_cell.angle_alpha   90.00
_cell.angle_beta   90.00
_cell.angle_gamma   90.00
#
_symmetry.space_group_name_H-M   'P 1'
#
loop_
_entity.id
_entity.type
_entity.pdbx_description
1 polymer ?
#
loop_
_entity_poly.entity_id
_entity_poly.type
_entity_poly.pdbx_seq_one_letter_code
_entity_poly.pdbx_strand_id
1 'polypeptide(L)'
;IILYLTSPHITSYEVREGSILNDYEYTGLAIREEMIVESEGDGYINYYTSEGSKVSAASNVYTLSNEKMEHTEASGDAAAVELSEGDLNQIVLKTQKFNETFQDEQFHNTYNLRTNIDSVMLGIQNQTRINELDSIIASGNSAGLRLCASPRDGIIIYSVDGLEGITKDTLTPDLLNKTDYQKTELLNNQKITAGSPAYKLVTNEKWSVAIEIDKEFSAELSEMNSVKVRFLKDDEYLWANVSVVSKDDHYYGILSFNNSMVRYAEERYLDLELILEDETGLKIPKTAKVEKEFFLVPEEYVTVGGNSKEAGVIRKKRNGSTEFVKATVYAQKDGKSYIASEELKKGDMLLCEDSNDTMALNEKGTLEGVYNINRGYAVFRQINILAESEEYYIVEENTSYGLTNYDRIALDGKGIKEDEVVFR
;
A
#
# COMPACT_ATOMS: atom_id res chain seq x y z
N ILE A 1 -24.73 44.33 -11.94
CA ILE A 1 -24.09 44.41 -10.60
C ILE A 1 -25.02 43.75 -9.56
N ILE A 2 -26.32 44.07 -9.51
CA ILE A 2 -27.24 43.46 -8.52
C ILE A 2 -27.39 41.94 -8.75
N LEU A 3 -27.51 41.50 -9.98
CA LEU A 3 -27.55 40.05 -10.31
C LEU A 3 -26.27 39.33 -9.89
N TYR A 4 -25.11 39.94 -10.02
CA TYR A 4 -23.83 39.35 -9.62
C TYR A 4 -23.71 39.17 -8.09
N LEU A 5 -24.31 40.06 -7.32
CA LEU A 5 -24.27 40.03 -5.84
C LEU A 5 -25.32 39.10 -5.22
N THR A 6 -26.33 38.70 -5.99
CA THR A 6 -27.43 37.82 -5.51
C THR A 6 -27.39 36.40 -6.07
N SER A 7 -26.52 36.16 -7.05
CA SER A 7 -26.36 34.80 -7.62
C SER A 7 -25.46 33.95 -6.74
N PRO A 8 -25.77 32.65 -6.53
CA PRO A 8 -24.90 31.76 -5.79
C PRO A 8 -23.56 31.61 -6.52
N HIS A 9 -22.49 31.92 -5.83
CA HIS A 9 -21.14 31.65 -6.33
C HIS A 9 -20.84 30.16 -6.11
N ILE A 10 -20.76 29.40 -7.20
CA ILE A 10 -20.47 27.98 -7.15
C ILE A 10 -18.96 27.79 -7.25
N THR A 11 -18.37 27.21 -6.23
CA THR A 11 -16.98 26.78 -6.27
C THR A 11 -16.84 25.59 -7.22
N SER A 12 -15.92 25.68 -8.16
CA SER A 12 -15.67 24.63 -9.12
C SER A 12 -14.45 23.80 -8.73
N TYR A 13 -14.51 22.51 -9.00
CA TYR A 13 -13.41 21.55 -8.89
C TYR A 13 -13.01 21.08 -10.28
N GLU A 14 -11.72 21.07 -10.61
CA GLU A 14 -11.21 20.54 -11.86
C GLU A 14 -10.94 19.04 -11.71
N VAL A 15 -11.66 18.25 -12.46
CA VAL A 15 -11.53 16.79 -12.45
C VAL A 15 -10.23 16.38 -13.10
N ARG A 16 -9.48 15.52 -12.43
CA ARG A 16 -8.22 14.95 -12.94
C ARG A 16 -8.19 13.46 -12.73
N GLU A 17 -7.42 12.78 -13.58
CA GLU A 17 -7.04 11.40 -13.32
C GLU A 17 -6.37 11.29 -11.95
N GLY A 18 -6.69 10.24 -11.24
CA GLY A 18 -6.14 9.93 -9.94
C GLY A 18 -6.49 8.52 -9.52
N SER A 19 -5.88 8.08 -8.43
CA SER A 19 -6.21 6.86 -7.73
C SER A 19 -6.54 7.19 -6.28
N ILE A 20 -7.20 6.30 -5.60
CA ILE A 20 -7.34 6.35 -4.14
C ILE A 20 -6.28 5.42 -3.59
N LEU A 21 -5.27 5.98 -2.96
CA LEU A 21 -4.37 5.23 -2.11
C LEU A 21 -5.14 4.95 -0.81
N ASN A 22 -5.59 3.74 -0.64
CA ASN A 22 -6.01 3.27 0.66
C ASN A 22 -4.73 2.99 1.44
N ASP A 23 -4.54 3.65 2.60
CA ASP A 23 -3.41 3.43 3.49
C ASP A 23 -3.57 2.06 4.17
N TYR A 24 -3.19 0.99 3.46
CA TYR A 24 -3.10 -0.35 4.03
C TYR A 24 -1.75 -0.54 4.71
N GLU A 25 -1.48 0.31 5.70
CA GLU A 25 -0.28 0.20 6.54
C GLU A 25 -0.50 -0.78 7.69
N TYR A 26 0.45 -1.68 7.86
CA TYR A 26 0.41 -2.71 8.89
C TYR A 26 1.76 -2.86 9.56
N THR A 27 1.75 -3.17 10.86
CA THR A 27 2.90 -3.76 11.52
C THR A 27 2.73 -5.29 11.49
N GLY A 28 3.56 -5.96 10.72
CA GLY A 28 3.49 -7.41 10.52
C GLY A 28 4.54 -8.16 11.33
N LEU A 29 4.21 -9.40 11.70
CA LEU A 29 5.08 -10.34 12.42
C LEU A 29 5.82 -11.22 11.41
N ALA A 30 7.15 -11.17 11.41
CA ALA A 30 7.97 -12.01 10.55
C ALA A 30 8.04 -13.46 11.06
N ILE A 31 7.71 -14.39 10.18
CA ILE A 31 7.74 -15.84 10.41
C ILE A 31 8.83 -16.43 9.52
N ARG A 32 9.81 -17.07 10.14
CA ARG A 32 11.00 -17.64 9.46
C ARG A 32 11.30 -19.03 10.00
N GLU A 33 12.09 -19.79 9.25
CA GLU A 33 12.68 -21.02 9.75
C GLU A 33 13.96 -20.68 10.51
N GLU A 34 13.86 -20.61 11.83
CA GLU A 34 14.92 -20.17 12.73
C GLU A 34 15.38 -21.32 13.64
N MET A 35 16.67 -21.35 13.93
CA MET A 35 17.27 -22.31 14.84
C MET A 35 18.20 -21.57 15.81
N ILE A 36 18.00 -21.78 17.10
CA ILE A 36 18.98 -21.35 18.12
C ILE A 36 20.12 -22.35 18.10
N VAL A 37 21.35 -21.86 17.93
CA VAL A 37 22.56 -22.64 18.09
C VAL A 37 23.11 -22.39 19.50
N GLU A 38 23.14 -23.46 20.27
CA GLU A 38 23.64 -23.40 21.66
C GLU A 38 25.15 -23.46 21.73
N SER A 39 25.72 -22.87 22.76
CA SER A 39 27.17 -22.95 23.03
C SER A 39 27.61 -24.36 23.34
N GLU A 40 28.68 -24.79 22.69
CA GLU A 40 29.29 -26.10 22.88
C GLU A 40 30.05 -26.26 24.19
N GLY A 41 30.27 -25.17 24.94
CA GLY A 41 31.06 -25.18 26.17
C GLY A 41 30.96 -23.89 26.95
N ASP A 42 31.62 -23.87 28.09
CA ASP A 42 31.76 -22.69 28.94
C ASP A 42 32.92 -21.82 28.43
N GLY A 43 32.81 -20.51 28.59
CA GLY A 43 33.89 -19.58 28.25
C GLY A 43 33.39 -18.18 27.96
N TYR A 44 34.28 -17.37 27.42
CA TYR A 44 33.95 -16.05 26.88
C TYR A 44 33.76 -16.21 25.38
N ILE A 45 32.56 -15.84 24.89
CA ILE A 45 32.20 -15.94 23.46
C ILE A 45 32.79 -14.76 22.70
N ASN A 46 33.41 -15.05 21.56
CA ASN A 46 33.91 -14.03 20.64
C ASN A 46 33.45 -14.35 19.25
N TYR A 47 32.63 -13.49 18.70
CA TYR A 47 32.04 -13.68 17.37
C TYR A 47 33.06 -13.39 16.27
N TYR A 48 33.19 -14.35 15.37
CA TYR A 48 34.08 -14.31 14.20
C TYR A 48 33.40 -13.80 12.96
N THR A 49 32.11 -14.03 12.84
CA THR A 49 31.31 -13.65 11.68
C THR A 49 30.45 -12.44 12.00
N SER A 50 30.24 -11.56 11.02
CA SER A 50 29.35 -10.41 11.17
C SER A 50 27.88 -10.85 11.21
N GLU A 51 27.06 -10.12 11.96
CA GLU A 51 25.61 -10.29 11.96
C GLU A 51 25.03 -10.07 10.56
N GLY A 52 23.95 -10.76 10.20
CA GLY A 52 23.35 -10.70 8.88
C GLY A 52 24.13 -11.43 7.79
N SER A 53 25.31 -12.00 8.10
CA SER A 53 26.13 -12.72 7.11
C SER A 53 25.57 -14.10 6.82
N LYS A 54 25.64 -14.52 5.54
CA LYS A 54 25.41 -15.90 5.11
C LYS A 54 26.63 -16.74 5.45
N VAL A 55 26.41 -17.87 6.10
CA VAL A 55 27.43 -18.88 6.38
C VAL A 55 27.04 -20.21 5.79
N SER A 56 28.05 -20.98 5.43
CA SER A 56 27.89 -22.39 5.06
C SER A 56 28.08 -23.30 6.27
N ALA A 57 27.57 -24.50 6.21
CA ALA A 57 27.88 -25.54 7.19
C ALA A 57 29.40 -25.68 7.38
N ALA A 58 29.82 -25.90 8.61
CA ALA A 58 31.22 -25.96 9.04
C ALA A 58 32.05 -24.64 8.91
N SER A 59 31.44 -23.51 8.53
CA SER A 59 32.09 -22.19 8.63
C SER A 59 32.23 -21.80 10.11
N ASN A 60 33.39 -21.28 10.50
CA ASN A 60 33.60 -20.78 11.85
C ASN A 60 32.73 -19.56 12.12
N VAL A 61 32.00 -19.55 13.23
CA VAL A 61 31.08 -18.48 13.62
C VAL A 61 31.60 -17.73 14.84
N TYR A 62 32.04 -18.45 15.84
CA TYR A 62 32.51 -17.88 17.08
C TYR A 62 33.68 -18.68 17.68
N THR A 63 34.38 -18.08 18.65
CA THR A 63 35.35 -18.74 19.47
C THR A 63 34.94 -18.69 20.95
N LEU A 64 35.33 -19.69 21.70
CA LEU A 64 35.29 -19.69 23.17
C LEU A 64 36.69 -19.55 23.72
N SER A 65 36.90 -18.63 24.66
CA SER A 65 38.14 -18.45 25.36
C SER A 65 37.97 -18.67 26.89
N ASN A 66 39.00 -19.17 27.56
CA ASN A 66 38.96 -19.36 29.01
C ASN A 66 38.98 -18.03 29.77
N GLU A 67 39.58 -17.01 29.19
CA GLU A 67 39.73 -15.69 29.76
C GLU A 67 39.08 -14.65 28.85
N LYS A 68 38.65 -13.56 29.48
CA LYS A 68 38.13 -12.43 28.75
C LYS A 68 39.22 -11.88 27.82
N MET A 69 38.97 -11.78 26.54
CA MET A 69 39.90 -11.16 25.62
C MET A 69 39.90 -9.66 25.92
N GLU A 70 41.02 -9.18 26.54
CA GLU A 70 41.22 -7.75 26.65
C GLU A 70 41.50 -7.22 25.24
N HIS A 71 40.57 -6.46 24.72
CA HIS A 71 40.92 -5.59 23.62
C HIS A 71 41.96 -4.61 24.18
N THR A 72 43.13 -4.62 23.62
CA THR A 72 44.06 -3.55 23.84
C THR A 72 43.39 -2.29 23.29
N GLU A 73 42.65 -1.57 24.16
CA GLU A 73 42.37 -0.18 23.86
C GLU A 73 43.74 0.43 23.63
N ALA A 74 44.05 0.74 22.38
CA ALA A 74 45.27 1.48 22.06
C ALA A 74 45.24 2.72 22.92
N SER A 75 46.09 2.68 23.95
CA SER A 75 46.21 3.73 24.95
C SER A 75 46.55 5.02 24.24
N GLY A 76 45.61 5.97 24.28
CA GLY A 76 45.83 7.35 23.90
C GLY A 76 45.37 7.68 22.49
N ASP A 77 44.36 8.52 22.43
CA ASP A 77 43.60 9.02 21.30
C ASP A 77 42.69 7.95 20.70
N ALA A 78 41.38 8.25 20.71
CA ALA A 78 40.39 7.44 20.05
C ALA A 78 40.95 7.09 18.67
N ALA A 79 41.39 5.83 18.49
CA ALA A 79 41.89 5.36 17.22
C ALA A 79 40.72 5.59 16.23
N ALA A 80 40.88 6.62 15.44
CA ALA A 80 39.93 6.91 14.36
C ALA A 80 39.86 5.62 13.59
N VAL A 81 38.70 4.98 13.59
CA VAL A 81 38.43 3.81 12.73
C VAL A 81 38.74 4.30 11.35
N GLU A 82 39.88 3.89 10.77
CA GLU A 82 40.22 4.27 9.41
C GLU A 82 39.24 3.63 8.49
N LEU A 83 38.26 4.45 8.07
CA LEU A 83 37.27 4.08 7.07
C LEU A 83 38.01 3.78 5.78
N SER A 84 37.82 2.61 5.22
CA SER A 84 38.33 2.31 3.88
C SER A 84 37.70 3.25 2.84
N GLU A 85 38.36 3.47 1.70
CA GLU A 85 37.77 4.25 0.61
C GLU A 85 36.43 3.67 0.15
N GLY A 86 36.25 2.33 0.25
CA GLY A 86 35.00 1.65 -0.07
C GLY A 86 33.87 2.00 0.90
N ASP A 87 34.18 2.05 2.21
CA ASP A 87 33.19 2.38 3.25
C ASP A 87 32.78 3.85 3.17
N LEU A 88 33.76 4.73 2.95
CA LEU A 88 33.50 6.15 2.72
C LEU A 88 32.59 6.35 1.50
N ASN A 89 32.86 5.65 0.40
CA ASN A 89 32.04 5.72 -0.81
C ASN A 89 30.61 5.22 -0.55
N GLN A 90 30.42 4.16 0.24
CA GLN A 90 29.07 3.70 0.60
C GLN A 90 28.31 4.74 1.43
N ILE A 91 28.94 5.36 2.43
CA ILE A 91 28.32 6.42 3.24
C ILE A 91 27.97 7.61 2.36
N VAL A 92 28.89 8.04 1.47
CA VAL A 92 28.68 9.15 0.56
C VAL A 92 27.51 8.87 -0.40
N LEU A 93 27.46 7.69 -0.99
CA LEU A 93 26.36 7.31 -1.90
C LEU A 93 24.99 7.28 -1.20
N LYS A 94 24.95 6.74 0.02
CA LYS A 94 23.70 6.73 0.82
C LYS A 94 23.27 8.16 1.19
N THR A 95 24.23 9.02 1.54
CA THR A 95 23.94 10.43 1.86
C THR A 95 23.52 11.22 0.61
N GLN A 96 24.12 10.97 -0.54
CA GLN A 96 23.74 11.60 -1.81
C GLN A 96 22.33 11.18 -2.20
N LYS A 97 22.01 9.88 -2.16
CA LYS A 97 20.67 9.37 -2.45
C LYS A 97 19.62 9.99 -1.53
N PHE A 98 19.95 10.13 -0.24
CA PHE A 98 19.07 10.82 0.71
C PHE A 98 18.84 12.28 0.31
N ASN A 99 19.89 13.04 0.00
CA ASN A 99 19.76 14.45 -0.41
C ASN A 99 18.95 14.64 -1.69
N GLU A 100 19.03 13.68 -2.64
CA GLU A 100 18.27 13.71 -3.88
C GLU A 100 16.78 13.39 -3.69
N THR A 101 16.45 12.57 -2.68
CA THR A 101 15.07 12.09 -2.44
C THR A 101 14.41 12.74 -1.25
N PHE A 102 15.14 13.59 -0.48
CA PHE A 102 14.60 14.21 0.73
C PHE A 102 13.49 15.21 0.39
N GLN A 103 12.34 15.02 1.04
CA GLN A 103 11.20 15.94 1.05
C GLN A 103 10.91 16.31 2.50
N ASP A 104 10.69 17.60 2.80
CA ASP A 104 10.45 18.07 4.18
C ASP A 104 9.23 17.40 4.83
N GLU A 105 8.31 16.87 4.04
CA GLU A 105 7.10 16.17 4.48
C GLU A 105 7.38 14.70 4.90
N GLN A 106 8.55 14.16 4.56
CA GLN A 106 8.95 12.77 4.84
C GLN A 106 10.10 12.69 5.84
N PHE A 107 9.91 13.26 7.02
CA PHE A 107 10.94 13.33 8.06
C PHE A 107 11.44 11.95 8.54
N HIS A 108 10.68 10.88 8.36
CA HIS A 108 11.07 9.50 8.66
C HIS A 108 12.31 9.04 7.86
N ASN A 109 12.54 9.59 6.66
CA ASN A 109 13.74 9.28 5.85
C ASN A 109 15.05 9.65 6.56
N THR A 110 15.01 10.59 7.49
CA THR A 110 16.16 10.97 8.32
C THR A 110 16.57 9.84 9.27
N TYR A 111 15.59 9.13 9.85
CA TYR A 111 15.84 7.96 10.68
C TYR A 111 16.41 6.79 9.88
N ASN A 112 15.93 6.59 8.66
CA ASN A 112 16.43 5.56 7.74
C ASN A 112 17.89 5.83 7.36
N LEU A 113 18.25 7.08 7.08
CA LEU A 113 19.66 7.45 6.82
C LEU A 113 20.54 7.15 8.02
N ARG A 114 20.11 7.55 9.24
CA ARG A 114 20.85 7.28 10.48
C ARG A 114 21.07 5.78 10.67
N THR A 115 20.02 4.97 10.59
CA THR A 115 20.09 3.52 10.74
C THR A 115 21.03 2.90 9.69
N ASN A 116 20.98 3.37 8.46
CA ASN A 116 21.86 2.91 7.39
C ASN A 116 23.33 3.25 7.63
N ILE A 117 23.61 4.43 8.19
CA ILE A 117 24.99 4.83 8.55
C ILE A 117 25.47 4.02 9.76
N ASP A 118 24.63 3.88 10.78
CA ASP A 118 24.95 3.08 11.98
C ASP A 118 25.27 1.62 11.59
N SER A 119 24.52 1.03 10.64
CA SER A 119 24.77 -0.33 10.13
C SER A 119 26.14 -0.44 9.44
N VAL A 120 26.53 0.55 8.64
CA VAL A 120 27.87 0.57 8.00
C VAL A 120 28.96 0.66 9.05
N MET A 121 28.80 1.53 10.06
CA MET A 121 29.77 1.70 11.15
C MET A 121 29.93 0.42 11.98
N LEU A 122 28.83 -0.27 12.31
CA LEU A 122 28.86 -1.56 12.98
C LEU A 122 29.58 -2.63 12.15
N GLY A 123 29.31 -2.67 10.83
CA GLY A 123 30.03 -3.55 9.91
C GLY A 123 31.55 -3.37 9.93
N ILE A 124 32.01 -2.11 9.95
CA ILE A 124 33.44 -1.78 10.00
C ILE A 124 34.07 -2.21 11.35
N GLN A 125 33.39 -1.96 12.46
CA GLN A 125 33.85 -2.40 13.78
C GLN A 125 33.96 -3.93 13.86
N ASN A 126 32.98 -4.66 13.28
CA ASN A 126 33.03 -6.12 13.25
C ASN A 126 34.18 -6.62 12.37
N GLN A 127 34.46 -6.00 11.22
CA GLN A 127 35.57 -6.38 10.35
C GLN A 127 36.93 -6.19 11.04
N THR A 128 37.10 -5.13 11.82
CA THR A 128 38.33 -4.92 12.62
C THR A 128 38.52 -6.04 13.62
N ARG A 129 37.46 -6.45 14.33
CA ARG A 129 37.48 -7.58 15.28
C ARG A 129 37.82 -8.92 14.60
N ILE A 130 37.27 -9.16 13.41
CA ILE A 130 37.60 -10.36 12.63
C ILE A 130 39.08 -10.39 12.29
N ASN A 131 39.65 -9.29 11.83
CA ASN A 131 41.06 -9.18 11.50
C ASN A 131 41.99 -9.41 12.72
N GLU A 132 41.58 -8.93 13.89
CA GLU A 132 42.28 -9.17 15.15
C GLU A 132 42.27 -10.67 15.51
N LEU A 133 41.13 -11.33 15.45
CA LEU A 133 41.00 -12.77 15.71
C LEU A 133 41.83 -13.58 14.72
N ASP A 134 41.79 -13.25 13.41
CA ASP A 134 42.63 -13.86 12.41
C ASP A 134 44.11 -13.76 12.71
N SER A 135 44.58 -12.61 13.20
CA SER A 135 45.98 -12.39 13.58
C SER A 135 46.39 -13.24 14.77
N ILE A 136 45.50 -13.39 15.77
CA ILE A 136 45.71 -14.24 16.95
C ILE A 136 45.80 -15.71 16.52
N ILE A 137 44.91 -16.18 15.68
CA ILE A 137 44.91 -17.55 15.15
C ILE A 137 46.19 -17.80 14.33
N ALA A 138 46.54 -16.87 13.44
CA ALA A 138 47.71 -16.98 12.57
C ALA A 138 49.05 -16.96 13.36
N SER A 139 49.08 -16.26 14.50
CA SER A 139 50.28 -16.21 15.39
C SER A 139 50.54 -17.51 16.16
N GLY A 140 49.62 -18.49 16.04
CA GLY A 140 49.74 -19.75 16.78
C GLY A 140 49.50 -19.62 18.30
N ASN A 141 49.11 -18.46 18.80
CA ASN A 141 48.84 -18.18 20.20
C ASN A 141 47.42 -18.54 20.60
N SER A 142 46.86 -19.56 19.93
CA SER A 142 45.48 -20.05 20.12
C SER A 142 45.33 -20.95 21.36
N ALA A 143 46.30 -21.01 22.25
CA ALA A 143 46.20 -21.82 23.46
C ALA A 143 45.02 -21.37 24.35
N GLY A 144 43.93 -22.16 24.32
CA GLY A 144 42.68 -21.88 25.03
C GLY A 144 41.55 -21.30 24.20
N LEU A 145 41.74 -21.09 22.90
CA LEU A 145 40.67 -20.73 21.95
C LEU A 145 40.05 -22.00 21.32
N ARG A 146 38.76 -22.15 21.49
CA ARG A 146 37.99 -23.18 20.81
C ARG A 146 37.18 -22.55 19.69
N LEU A 147 37.43 -22.96 18.44
CA LEU A 147 36.66 -22.58 17.29
C LEU A 147 35.35 -23.37 17.23
N CYS A 148 34.24 -22.68 17.05
CA CYS A 148 32.90 -23.26 16.92
C CYS A 148 32.33 -22.92 15.55
N ALA A 149 31.95 -23.97 14.84
CA ALA A 149 31.47 -23.86 13.47
C ALA A 149 29.93 -23.91 13.39
N SER A 150 29.39 -23.39 12.30
CA SER A 150 27.95 -23.50 12.01
C SER A 150 27.54 -24.93 11.69
N PRO A 151 26.47 -25.46 12.29
CA PRO A 151 25.96 -26.78 11.99
C PRO A 151 25.29 -26.88 10.62
N ARG A 152 24.82 -25.76 10.07
CA ARG A 152 24.08 -25.67 8.81
C ARG A 152 24.35 -24.37 8.09
N ASP A 153 23.92 -24.32 6.83
CA ASP A 153 23.88 -23.08 6.06
C ASP A 153 22.77 -22.15 6.60
N GLY A 154 23.00 -20.86 6.57
CA GLY A 154 21.99 -19.88 6.99
C GLY A 154 22.55 -18.48 7.18
N ILE A 155 21.72 -17.62 7.74
CA ILE A 155 22.06 -16.23 8.10
C ILE A 155 22.16 -16.13 9.61
N ILE A 156 23.25 -15.53 10.09
CA ILE A 156 23.54 -15.38 11.51
C ILE A 156 22.85 -14.16 12.07
N ILE A 157 22.20 -14.34 13.24
CA ILE A 157 21.59 -13.27 14.03
C ILE A 157 22.06 -13.41 15.49
N TYR A 158 22.53 -12.32 16.06
CA TYR A 158 23.03 -12.29 17.45
C TYR A 158 21.98 -11.78 18.43
N SER A 159 20.74 -12.23 18.24
CA SER A 159 19.67 -11.98 19.21
C SER A 159 18.66 -13.13 19.21
N VAL A 160 18.00 -13.33 20.36
CA VAL A 160 16.91 -14.28 20.54
C VAL A 160 15.72 -13.57 21.17
N ASP A 161 14.51 -13.98 20.78
CA ASP A 161 13.28 -13.30 21.19
C ASP A 161 12.19 -14.25 21.72
N GLY A 162 12.47 -15.56 21.74
CA GLY A 162 11.51 -16.57 22.16
C GLY A 162 10.42 -16.89 21.14
N LEU A 163 10.48 -16.26 19.96
CA LEU A 163 9.51 -16.44 18.86
C LEU A 163 10.08 -17.26 17.69
N GLU A 164 11.20 -17.93 17.89
CA GLU A 164 11.92 -18.69 16.85
C GLU A 164 11.12 -19.90 16.34
N GLY A 165 10.20 -20.41 17.14
CA GLY A 165 9.34 -21.54 16.79
C GLY A 165 7.97 -21.15 16.24
N ILE A 166 7.73 -19.86 15.95
CA ILE A 166 6.42 -19.40 15.53
C ILE A 166 6.09 -19.84 14.11
N THR A 167 4.86 -20.24 13.89
CA THR A 167 4.33 -20.64 12.59
C THR A 167 2.99 -19.98 12.34
N LYS A 168 2.50 -19.99 11.11
CA LYS A 168 1.17 -19.48 10.77
C LYS A 168 0.04 -20.12 11.59
N ASP A 169 0.22 -21.36 12.04
CA ASP A 169 -0.81 -22.10 12.80
C ASP A 169 -0.82 -21.72 14.30
N THR A 170 0.27 -21.12 14.79
CA THR A 170 0.42 -20.70 16.20
C THR A 170 0.11 -19.21 16.43
N LEU A 171 -0.34 -18.50 15.41
CA LEU A 171 -0.67 -17.07 15.50
C LEU A 171 -1.79 -16.81 16.51
N THR A 172 -1.63 -15.73 17.26
CA THR A 172 -2.63 -15.16 18.17
C THR A 172 -2.56 -13.63 18.06
N PRO A 173 -3.64 -12.89 18.43
CA PRO A 173 -3.61 -11.43 18.37
C PRO A 173 -2.50 -10.82 19.24
N ASP A 174 -2.22 -11.43 20.42
CA ASP A 174 -1.17 -10.96 21.32
C ASP A 174 0.22 -10.99 20.66
N LEU A 175 0.46 -11.98 19.79
CA LEU A 175 1.73 -12.09 19.06
C LEU A 175 1.91 -11.01 17.99
N LEU A 176 0.82 -10.41 17.51
CA LEU A 176 0.88 -9.29 16.54
C LEU A 176 1.01 -7.93 17.24
N ASN A 177 0.83 -7.90 18.56
CA ASN A 177 1.04 -6.71 19.36
C ASN A 177 2.50 -6.56 19.77
N LYS A 178 3.19 -5.57 19.19
CA LYS A 178 4.60 -5.28 19.46
C LYS A 178 4.88 -4.76 20.88
N THR A 179 3.86 -4.38 21.66
CA THR A 179 4.00 -3.64 22.90
C THR A 179 4.85 -4.39 23.95
N ASP A 180 4.69 -5.71 24.04
CA ASP A 180 5.39 -6.56 25.02
C ASP A 180 6.61 -7.29 24.45
N TYR A 181 6.99 -6.95 23.20
CA TYR A 181 8.11 -7.60 22.54
C TYR A 181 9.46 -7.23 23.20
N GLN A 182 10.20 -8.26 23.52
CA GLN A 182 11.57 -8.12 24.05
C GLN A 182 12.49 -9.07 23.31
N LYS A 183 13.66 -8.58 22.92
CA LYS A 183 14.73 -9.41 22.40
C LYS A 183 15.96 -9.32 23.32
N THR A 184 16.66 -10.42 23.44
CA THR A 184 17.92 -10.50 24.17
C THR A 184 19.06 -10.46 23.17
N GLU A 185 19.88 -9.42 23.24
CA GLU A 185 21.09 -9.29 22.44
C GLU A 185 22.18 -10.21 22.97
N LEU A 186 22.80 -10.96 22.07
CA LEU A 186 23.92 -11.85 22.35
C LEU A 186 25.22 -11.09 22.10
N LEU A 187 25.80 -10.56 23.19
CA LEU A 187 26.90 -9.64 23.09
C LEU A 187 28.25 -10.37 23.03
N ASN A 188 29.17 -9.78 22.27
CA ASN A 188 30.54 -10.24 22.16
C ASN A 188 31.30 -10.13 23.51
N ASN A 189 32.28 -11.02 23.73
CA ASN A 189 33.14 -11.00 24.90
C ASN A 189 32.41 -11.14 26.27
N GLN A 190 31.27 -11.81 26.25
CA GLN A 190 30.51 -12.18 27.45
C GLN A 190 30.77 -13.63 27.85
N LYS A 191 30.66 -13.89 29.16
CA LYS A 191 30.74 -15.25 29.68
C LYS A 191 29.46 -16.01 29.36
N ILE A 192 29.62 -17.16 28.71
CA ILE A 192 28.52 -18.05 28.32
C ILE A 192 28.78 -19.45 28.94
N THR A 193 27.71 -20.18 29.17
CA THR A 193 27.76 -21.58 29.64
C THR A 193 27.28 -22.51 28.53
N ALA A 194 27.75 -23.78 28.58
CA ALA A 194 27.29 -24.79 27.64
C ALA A 194 25.75 -24.90 27.65
N GLY A 195 25.15 -25.02 26.47
CA GLY A 195 23.70 -25.06 26.29
C GLY A 195 22.99 -23.71 26.30
N SER A 196 23.69 -22.60 26.56
CA SER A 196 23.11 -21.26 26.39
C SER A 196 23.08 -20.84 24.91
N PRO A 197 22.13 -20.01 24.48
CA PRO A 197 22.11 -19.49 23.11
C PRO A 197 23.42 -18.77 22.74
N ALA A 198 24.09 -19.27 21.71
CA ALA A 198 25.29 -18.62 21.17
C ALA A 198 24.92 -17.67 20.01
N TYR A 199 24.02 -18.09 19.14
CA TYR A 199 23.45 -17.26 18.07
C TYR A 199 22.18 -17.93 17.52
N LYS A 200 21.43 -17.18 16.74
CA LYS A 200 20.29 -17.67 15.96
C LYS A 200 20.71 -17.81 14.49
N LEU A 201 20.29 -18.88 13.86
CA LEU A 201 20.54 -19.17 12.45
C LEU A 201 19.21 -19.21 11.70
N VAL A 202 19.05 -18.37 10.69
CA VAL A 202 17.90 -18.42 9.79
C VAL A 202 18.28 -19.31 8.61
N THR A 203 17.59 -20.45 8.48
CA THR A 203 18.04 -21.55 7.62
C THR A 203 17.36 -21.61 6.26
N ASN A 204 16.34 -20.78 6.00
CA ASN A 204 15.60 -20.78 4.76
C ASN A 204 15.45 -19.36 4.19
N GLU A 205 15.56 -19.25 2.86
CA GLU A 205 15.27 -18.00 2.15
C GLU A 205 13.78 -17.68 2.09
N LYS A 206 12.92 -18.69 2.26
CA LYS A 206 11.46 -18.51 2.30
C LYS A 206 11.05 -18.02 3.67
N TRP A 207 10.28 -16.97 3.68
CA TRP A 207 9.78 -16.36 4.91
C TRP A 207 8.40 -15.76 4.68
N SER A 208 7.72 -15.39 5.72
CA SER A 208 6.40 -14.75 5.62
C SER A 208 6.27 -13.64 6.63
N VAL A 209 5.35 -12.73 6.37
CA VAL A 209 4.89 -11.73 7.33
C VAL A 209 3.42 -11.94 7.57
N ALA A 210 3.02 -12.09 8.84
CA ALA A 210 1.62 -12.15 9.25
C ALA A 210 1.15 -10.76 9.66
N ILE A 211 0.03 -10.32 9.13
CA ILE A 211 -0.66 -9.09 9.51
C ILE A 211 -2.06 -9.42 10.02
N GLU A 212 -2.55 -8.68 11.01
CA GLU A 212 -3.95 -8.78 11.43
C GLU A 212 -4.80 -7.90 10.53
N ILE A 213 -5.89 -8.45 10.03
CA ILE A 213 -6.81 -7.78 9.10
C ILE A 213 -8.23 -7.95 9.59
N ASP A 214 -9.12 -7.05 9.17
CA ASP A 214 -10.54 -7.20 9.46
C ASP A 214 -11.21 -8.25 8.56
N LYS A 215 -12.45 -8.58 8.88
CA LYS A 215 -13.22 -9.58 8.15
C LYS A 215 -13.52 -9.18 6.72
N GLU A 216 -13.77 -7.90 6.47
CA GLU A 216 -14.13 -7.38 5.16
C GLU A 216 -12.92 -7.45 4.22
N PHE A 217 -11.79 -6.93 4.66
CA PHE A 217 -10.54 -7.00 3.91
C PHE A 217 -10.04 -8.44 3.74
N SER A 218 -10.32 -9.35 4.70
CA SER A 218 -9.97 -10.77 4.57
C SER A 218 -10.64 -11.45 3.37
N ALA A 219 -11.88 -11.07 3.05
CA ALA A 219 -12.60 -11.58 1.88
C ALA A 219 -11.94 -11.07 0.58
N GLU A 220 -11.63 -9.78 0.50
CA GLU A 220 -10.95 -9.17 -0.63
C GLU A 220 -9.55 -9.79 -0.84
N LEU A 221 -8.75 -9.85 0.22
CA LEU A 221 -7.38 -10.38 0.16
C LEU A 221 -7.36 -11.88 -0.23
N SER A 222 -8.42 -12.64 0.11
CA SER A 222 -8.53 -14.06 -0.25
C SER A 222 -8.73 -14.30 -1.75
N GLU A 223 -9.23 -13.31 -2.48
CA GLU A 223 -9.40 -13.39 -3.94
C GLU A 223 -8.09 -13.08 -4.69
N MET A 224 -7.10 -12.54 -3.99
CA MET A 224 -5.80 -12.17 -4.55
C MET A 224 -4.82 -13.34 -4.45
N ASN A 225 -4.06 -13.61 -5.50
CA ASN A 225 -2.96 -14.57 -5.47
C ASN A 225 -1.66 -13.94 -4.96
N SER A 226 -1.46 -12.66 -5.26
CA SER A 226 -0.27 -11.91 -4.88
C SER A 226 -0.58 -10.44 -4.68
N VAL A 227 0.22 -9.80 -3.85
CA VAL A 227 0.15 -8.36 -3.57
C VAL A 227 1.55 -7.76 -3.59
N LYS A 228 1.65 -6.53 -4.01
CA LYS A 228 2.88 -5.76 -3.92
C LYS A 228 2.96 -5.14 -2.54
N VAL A 229 4.07 -5.37 -1.85
CA VAL A 229 4.33 -4.91 -0.47
C VAL A 229 5.47 -3.93 -0.48
N ARG A 230 5.27 -2.78 0.13
CA ARG A 230 6.31 -1.79 0.40
C ARG A 230 6.74 -1.93 1.85
N PHE A 231 8.04 -2.11 2.09
CA PHE A 231 8.60 -2.11 3.43
C PHE A 231 9.04 -0.70 3.81
N LEU A 232 8.49 -0.16 4.90
CA LEU A 232 8.73 1.23 5.30
C LEU A 232 10.15 1.47 5.83
N LYS A 233 10.84 0.40 6.26
CA LYS A 233 12.23 0.47 6.73
C LYS A 233 13.21 1.02 5.68
N ASP A 234 13.07 0.58 4.43
CA ASP A 234 14.03 0.83 3.36
C ASP A 234 13.40 1.23 2.03
N ASP A 235 12.09 1.46 2.04
CA ASP A 235 11.29 1.88 0.89
C ASP A 235 11.33 0.87 -0.28
N GLU A 236 11.55 -0.42 0.04
CA GLU A 236 11.70 -1.48 -0.94
C GLU A 236 10.35 -2.15 -1.22
N TYR A 237 10.15 -2.50 -2.50
CA TYR A 237 8.93 -3.15 -2.97
C TYR A 237 9.17 -4.61 -3.30
N LEU A 238 8.42 -5.51 -2.68
CA LEU A 238 8.46 -6.94 -2.97
C LEU A 238 7.07 -7.45 -3.32
N TRP A 239 7.02 -8.48 -4.18
CA TRP A 239 5.80 -9.23 -4.41
C TRP A 239 5.67 -10.36 -3.41
N ALA A 240 4.56 -10.42 -2.71
CA ALA A 240 4.20 -11.49 -1.79
C ALA A 240 3.11 -12.39 -2.40
N ASN A 241 3.24 -13.70 -2.21
CA ASN A 241 2.09 -14.59 -2.37
C ASN A 241 1.19 -14.46 -1.13
N VAL A 242 -0.10 -14.36 -1.36
CA VAL A 242 -1.09 -14.09 -0.31
C VAL A 242 -1.83 -15.37 0.08
N SER A 243 -2.04 -15.54 1.37
CA SER A 243 -3.04 -16.47 1.90
C SER A 243 -3.66 -15.89 3.17
N VAL A 244 -4.91 -16.22 3.43
CA VAL A 244 -5.62 -15.77 4.63
C VAL A 244 -5.83 -16.94 5.56
N VAL A 245 -5.54 -16.74 6.84
CA VAL A 245 -5.81 -17.71 7.92
C VAL A 245 -6.84 -17.08 8.87
N SER A 246 -7.89 -17.82 9.18
CA SER A 246 -8.91 -17.39 10.15
C SER A 246 -8.85 -18.31 11.37
N LYS A 247 -8.82 -17.72 12.57
CA LYS A 247 -8.76 -18.44 13.84
C LYS A 247 -9.40 -17.62 14.93
N ASP A 248 -10.35 -18.23 15.67
CA ASP A 248 -11.01 -17.63 16.83
C ASP A 248 -11.61 -16.22 16.55
N ASP A 249 -12.30 -16.07 15.41
CA ASP A 249 -12.87 -14.80 14.88
C ASP A 249 -11.83 -13.72 14.52
N HIS A 250 -10.54 -14.04 14.53
CA HIS A 250 -9.47 -13.19 14.02
C HIS A 250 -9.04 -13.63 12.62
N TYR A 251 -8.65 -12.69 11.80
CA TYR A 251 -8.21 -12.91 10.42
C TYR A 251 -6.78 -12.42 10.25
N TYR A 252 -5.96 -13.26 9.63
CA TYR A 252 -4.55 -12.97 9.39
C TYR A 252 -4.22 -13.08 7.91
N GLY A 253 -3.71 -12.00 7.34
CA GLY A 253 -3.07 -12.02 6.03
C GLY A 253 -1.65 -12.56 6.15
N ILE A 254 -1.33 -13.61 5.41
CA ILE A 254 0.01 -14.20 5.37
C ILE A 254 0.66 -13.83 4.04
N LEU A 255 1.64 -12.96 4.10
CA LEU A 255 2.41 -12.46 2.98
C LEU A 255 3.69 -13.28 2.86
N SER A 256 3.80 -14.14 1.86
CA SER A 256 4.90 -15.09 1.71
C SER A 256 5.87 -14.63 0.63
N PHE A 257 7.16 -14.61 0.99
CA PHE A 257 8.28 -14.17 0.15
C PHE A 257 9.27 -15.32 -0.06
N ASN A 258 10.03 -15.27 -1.14
CA ASN A 258 11.06 -16.25 -1.49
C ASN A 258 12.44 -15.62 -1.72
N ASN A 259 12.59 -14.35 -1.40
CA ASN A 259 13.82 -13.59 -1.55
C ASN A 259 13.93 -12.49 -0.48
N SER A 260 15.04 -11.76 -0.51
CA SER A 260 15.30 -10.56 0.32
C SER A 260 15.28 -10.78 1.83
N MET A 261 15.19 -12.04 2.31
CA MET A 261 15.10 -12.36 3.73
C MET A 261 16.27 -11.77 4.54
N VAL A 262 17.50 -11.72 3.97
CA VAL A 262 18.70 -11.17 4.61
C VAL A 262 18.53 -9.72 5.05
N ARG A 263 17.74 -8.93 4.33
CA ARG A 263 17.52 -7.50 4.64
C ARG A 263 16.68 -7.29 5.89
N TYR A 264 15.81 -8.26 6.19
CA TYR A 264 14.82 -8.19 7.26
C TYR A 264 15.04 -9.27 8.34
N ALA A 265 16.18 -9.95 8.32
CA ALA A 265 16.46 -11.07 9.20
C ALA A 265 16.55 -10.67 10.70
N GLU A 266 16.95 -9.44 10.98
CA GLU A 266 17.15 -8.93 12.33
C GLU A 266 15.86 -8.45 13.02
N GLU A 267 14.83 -8.09 12.20
CA GLU A 267 13.58 -7.58 12.73
C GLU A 267 12.54 -8.67 12.88
N ARG A 268 11.85 -8.70 14.01
CA ARG A 268 10.67 -9.54 14.22
C ARG A 268 9.40 -8.88 13.72
N TYR A 269 9.28 -7.57 13.87
CA TYR A 269 8.15 -6.79 13.40
C TYR A 269 8.60 -5.85 12.30
N LEU A 270 7.80 -5.81 11.24
CA LEU A 270 8.07 -5.03 10.03
C LEU A 270 6.88 -4.14 9.74
N ASP A 271 7.13 -2.86 9.64
CA ASP A 271 6.12 -1.89 9.18
C ASP A 271 6.09 -1.92 7.66
N LEU A 272 4.94 -2.15 7.11
CA LEU A 272 4.71 -2.37 5.67
C LEU A 272 3.39 -1.77 5.20
N GLU A 273 3.33 -1.52 3.91
CA GLU A 273 2.15 -1.05 3.20
C GLU A 273 1.80 -2.05 2.08
N LEU A 274 0.53 -2.44 1.98
CA LEU A 274 0.05 -3.23 0.87
C LEU A 274 -0.35 -2.29 -0.26
N ILE A 275 0.27 -2.47 -1.42
CA ILE A 275 -0.08 -1.75 -2.63
C ILE A 275 -1.07 -2.62 -3.40
N LEU A 276 -2.34 -2.34 -3.21
CA LEU A 276 -3.39 -2.94 -4.01
C LEU A 276 -3.43 -2.24 -5.37
N GLU A 277 -3.88 -2.94 -6.42
CA GLU A 277 -4.09 -2.30 -7.71
C GLU A 277 -5.18 -1.25 -7.54
N ASP A 278 -4.77 0.01 -7.58
CA ASP A 278 -5.68 1.13 -7.49
C ASP A 278 -6.54 1.18 -8.75
N GLU A 279 -7.87 1.19 -8.56
CA GLU A 279 -8.77 1.63 -9.61
C GLU A 279 -8.36 3.04 -10.02
N THR A 280 -7.86 3.17 -11.24
CA THR A 280 -7.52 4.45 -11.84
C THR A 280 -8.72 5.00 -12.58
N GLY A 281 -8.98 6.27 -12.43
CA GLY A 281 -10.09 6.95 -13.07
C GLY A 281 -10.08 8.44 -12.75
N LEU A 282 -11.22 9.08 -12.89
CA LEU A 282 -11.35 10.50 -12.57
C LEU A 282 -11.66 10.68 -11.08
N LYS A 283 -10.85 11.48 -10.39
CA LYS A 283 -11.02 11.80 -8.97
C LYS A 283 -12.00 12.95 -8.81
N ILE A 284 -13.06 12.75 -8.02
CA ILE A 284 -14.07 13.76 -7.71
C ILE A 284 -14.37 13.82 -6.21
N PRO A 285 -14.64 15.00 -5.63
CA PRO A 285 -15.05 15.13 -4.23
C PRO A 285 -16.40 14.47 -3.98
N LYS A 286 -16.58 13.82 -2.84
CA LYS A 286 -17.88 13.21 -2.44
C LYS A 286 -19.01 14.24 -2.37
N THR A 287 -18.70 15.49 -2.01
CA THR A 287 -19.67 16.59 -1.94
C THR A 287 -20.29 16.95 -3.30
N ALA A 288 -19.59 16.64 -4.39
CA ALA A 288 -20.06 16.92 -5.74
C ALA A 288 -21.17 15.97 -6.22
N LYS A 289 -21.26 14.76 -5.59
CA LYS A 289 -22.22 13.74 -6.00
C LYS A 289 -23.65 14.17 -5.71
N VAL A 290 -24.51 13.97 -6.71
CA VAL A 290 -25.96 14.19 -6.63
C VAL A 290 -26.70 13.00 -7.23
N GLU A 291 -27.93 12.81 -6.79
CA GLU A 291 -28.88 11.86 -7.38
C GLU A 291 -29.99 12.62 -8.06
N LYS A 292 -30.34 12.20 -9.29
CA LYS A 292 -31.40 12.83 -10.08
C LYS A 292 -32.30 11.79 -10.73
N GLU A 293 -33.62 12.03 -10.69
CA GLU A 293 -34.61 11.19 -11.34
C GLU A 293 -34.83 11.58 -12.79
N PHE A 294 -34.96 10.58 -13.66
CA PHE A 294 -35.22 10.70 -15.08
C PHE A 294 -36.37 9.79 -15.49
N PHE A 295 -37.06 10.08 -16.60
CA PHE A 295 -37.94 9.14 -17.24
C PHE A 295 -37.13 8.03 -17.91
N LEU A 296 -37.61 6.79 -17.77
CA LEU A 296 -37.07 5.62 -18.45
C LEU A 296 -37.94 5.26 -19.67
N VAL A 297 -37.29 5.18 -20.80
CA VAL A 297 -37.91 4.74 -22.04
C VAL A 297 -37.02 3.70 -22.71
N PRO A 298 -37.59 2.67 -23.38
CA PRO A 298 -36.79 1.80 -24.25
C PRO A 298 -36.04 2.63 -25.30
N GLU A 299 -34.83 2.24 -25.65
CA GLU A 299 -34.00 3.00 -26.60
C GLU A 299 -34.69 3.21 -27.96
N GLU A 300 -35.51 2.28 -28.39
CA GLU A 300 -36.29 2.33 -29.65
C GLU A 300 -37.33 3.47 -29.70
N TYR A 301 -37.71 4.06 -28.56
CA TYR A 301 -38.60 5.22 -28.50
C TYR A 301 -37.88 6.55 -28.62
N VAL A 302 -36.53 6.53 -28.53
CA VAL A 302 -35.72 7.74 -28.68
C VAL A 302 -35.37 7.90 -30.16
N THR A 303 -35.77 9.03 -30.75
CA THR A 303 -35.49 9.36 -32.14
C THR A 303 -34.77 10.71 -32.25
N VAL A 304 -34.32 11.03 -33.45
CA VAL A 304 -33.63 12.30 -33.74
C VAL A 304 -34.59 13.18 -34.56
N GLY A 305 -34.86 14.37 -34.06
CA GLY A 305 -35.74 15.32 -34.72
C GLY A 305 -35.21 15.80 -36.07
N GLY A 306 -36.00 15.66 -37.12
CA GLY A 306 -35.70 15.95 -38.52
C GLY A 306 -34.60 16.95 -38.84
N ASN A 307 -34.86 18.23 -38.76
CA ASN A 307 -33.91 19.28 -39.15
C ASN A 307 -32.90 19.67 -38.03
N SER A 308 -33.23 19.41 -36.77
CA SER A 308 -32.41 19.86 -35.60
C SER A 308 -31.32 18.87 -35.23
N LYS A 309 -31.41 17.60 -35.62
CA LYS A 309 -30.55 16.50 -35.18
C LYS A 309 -30.51 16.35 -33.63
N GLU A 310 -31.50 16.88 -32.95
CA GLU A 310 -31.63 16.76 -31.51
C GLU A 310 -32.39 15.50 -31.14
N ALA A 311 -31.93 14.85 -30.05
CA ALA A 311 -32.61 13.69 -29.51
C ALA A 311 -33.99 14.07 -28.91
N GLY A 312 -34.94 13.16 -28.99
CA GLY A 312 -36.26 13.36 -28.44
C GLY A 312 -37.13 12.12 -28.57
N VAL A 313 -38.41 12.29 -28.32
CA VAL A 313 -39.44 11.24 -28.41
C VAL A 313 -40.63 11.73 -29.17
N ILE A 314 -41.36 10.83 -29.78
CA ILE A 314 -42.64 11.18 -30.45
C ILE A 314 -43.76 11.00 -29.44
N ARG A 315 -44.46 12.12 -29.13
CA ARG A 315 -45.64 12.11 -28.26
C ARG A 315 -46.90 12.01 -29.08
N LYS A 316 -47.79 11.08 -28.75
CA LYS A 316 -49.11 10.92 -29.33
C LYS A 316 -50.16 11.69 -28.51
N LYS A 317 -50.83 12.64 -29.13
CA LYS A 317 -51.91 13.42 -28.51
C LYS A 317 -53.24 12.67 -28.47
N ARG A 318 -54.14 13.09 -27.59
CA ARG A 318 -55.48 12.48 -27.46
C ARG A 318 -56.32 12.53 -28.75
N ASN A 319 -56.05 13.52 -29.61
CA ASN A 319 -56.69 13.64 -30.92
C ASN A 319 -56.08 12.74 -32.00
N GLY A 320 -55.09 11.89 -31.65
CA GLY A 320 -54.42 10.99 -32.57
C GLY A 320 -53.22 11.61 -33.31
N SER A 321 -53.02 12.93 -33.27
CA SER A 321 -51.85 13.56 -33.88
C SER A 321 -50.55 13.28 -33.06
N THR A 322 -49.42 13.29 -33.76
CA THR A 322 -48.09 13.09 -33.16
C THR A 322 -47.30 14.39 -33.20
N GLU A 323 -46.43 14.58 -32.23
CA GLU A 323 -45.49 15.66 -32.20
C GLU A 323 -44.12 15.17 -31.69
N PHE A 324 -43.05 15.72 -32.24
CA PHE A 324 -41.71 15.51 -31.69
C PHE A 324 -41.52 16.38 -30.48
N VAL A 325 -41.09 15.78 -29.40
CA VAL A 325 -40.73 16.47 -28.16
C VAL A 325 -39.24 16.28 -27.92
N LYS A 326 -38.50 17.37 -27.87
CA LYS A 326 -37.09 17.35 -27.57
C LYS A 326 -36.88 16.80 -26.15
N ALA A 327 -35.97 15.85 -26.00
CA ALA A 327 -35.57 15.31 -24.72
C ALA A 327 -34.07 15.07 -24.71
N THR A 328 -33.42 15.44 -23.59
CA THR A 328 -32.01 15.17 -23.40
C THR A 328 -31.84 13.76 -22.87
N VAL A 329 -30.93 12.98 -23.45
CA VAL A 329 -30.53 11.66 -22.98
C VAL A 329 -29.35 11.82 -22.05
N TYR A 330 -29.44 11.27 -20.83
CA TYR A 330 -28.41 11.38 -19.78
C TYR A 330 -27.67 10.07 -19.52
N ALA A 331 -28.26 8.95 -19.93
CA ALA A 331 -27.62 7.64 -19.90
C ALA A 331 -28.39 6.66 -20.77
N GLN A 332 -27.72 5.62 -21.23
CA GLN A 332 -28.31 4.43 -21.83
C GLN A 332 -27.76 3.20 -21.11
N LYS A 333 -28.66 2.43 -20.48
CA LYS A 333 -28.35 1.23 -19.71
C LYS A 333 -29.42 0.18 -19.89
N ASP A 334 -29.02 -1.06 -20.09
CA ASP A 334 -29.93 -2.23 -20.18
C ASP A 334 -31.05 -2.06 -21.21
N GLY A 335 -30.75 -1.45 -22.37
CA GLY A 335 -31.73 -1.20 -23.45
C GLY A 335 -32.75 -0.10 -23.14
N LYS A 336 -32.51 0.71 -22.09
CA LYS A 336 -33.33 1.85 -21.71
C LYS A 336 -32.52 3.14 -21.73
N SER A 337 -33.15 4.22 -22.19
CA SER A 337 -32.63 5.58 -22.15
C SER A 337 -33.22 6.35 -20.96
N TYR A 338 -32.38 7.03 -20.23
CA TYR A 338 -32.72 7.98 -19.15
C TYR A 338 -32.87 9.36 -19.79
N ILE A 339 -34.09 9.88 -19.82
CA ILE A 339 -34.42 11.12 -20.54
C ILE A 339 -35.06 12.16 -19.63
N ALA A 340 -34.80 13.43 -19.91
CA ALA A 340 -35.54 14.55 -19.33
C ALA A 340 -35.97 15.54 -20.40
N SER A 341 -37.09 16.19 -20.15
CA SER A 341 -37.64 17.30 -20.95
C SER A 341 -38.61 18.10 -20.09
N GLU A 342 -38.60 19.40 -20.22
CA GLU A 342 -39.57 20.27 -19.53
C GLU A 342 -41.02 20.05 -20.03
N GLU A 343 -41.17 19.54 -21.28
CA GLU A 343 -42.46 19.34 -21.92
C GLU A 343 -43.08 17.97 -21.64
N LEU A 344 -42.29 16.98 -21.17
CA LEU A 344 -42.79 15.64 -20.88
C LEU A 344 -43.37 15.52 -19.49
N LYS A 345 -44.48 14.80 -19.40
CA LYS A 345 -45.18 14.55 -18.13
C LYS A 345 -45.50 13.07 -17.96
N LYS A 346 -45.56 12.65 -16.68
CA LYS A 346 -46.03 11.31 -16.37
C LYS A 346 -47.40 11.04 -16.99
N GLY A 347 -47.55 9.94 -17.71
CA GLY A 347 -48.73 9.52 -18.39
C GLY A 347 -48.82 9.97 -19.87
N ASP A 348 -47.86 10.72 -20.39
CA ASP A 348 -47.77 11.01 -21.81
C ASP A 348 -47.63 9.72 -22.60
N MET A 349 -48.37 9.64 -23.74
CA MET A 349 -48.27 8.48 -24.61
C MET A 349 -47.15 8.72 -25.63
N LEU A 350 -46.17 7.85 -25.62
CA LEU A 350 -45.08 7.86 -26.59
C LEU A 350 -45.34 6.88 -27.72
N LEU A 351 -44.89 7.20 -28.93
CA LEU A 351 -44.98 6.38 -30.12
C LEU A 351 -43.57 5.97 -30.56
N CYS A 352 -43.37 4.67 -30.78
CA CYS A 352 -42.15 4.19 -31.44
C CYS A 352 -42.31 4.39 -32.94
N GLU A 353 -41.33 5.09 -33.56
CA GLU A 353 -41.42 5.47 -34.98
C GLU A 353 -41.39 4.23 -35.90
N ASP A 354 -40.57 3.24 -35.55
CA ASP A 354 -40.33 2.06 -36.38
C ASP A 354 -41.44 1.02 -36.29
N SER A 355 -42.05 0.79 -35.13
CA SER A 355 -43.05 -0.26 -34.90
C SER A 355 -44.47 0.27 -34.80
N ASN A 356 -44.69 1.57 -34.66
CA ASN A 356 -45.95 2.21 -34.29
C ASN A 356 -46.51 1.78 -32.92
N ASP A 357 -45.72 1.10 -32.10
CA ASP A 357 -46.13 0.74 -30.77
C ASP A 357 -46.22 1.98 -29.88
N THR A 358 -47.10 1.91 -28.88
CA THR A 358 -47.27 3.03 -27.95
C THR A 358 -47.08 2.59 -26.54
N MET A 359 -46.40 3.43 -25.74
CA MET A 359 -46.25 3.24 -24.31
C MET A 359 -46.61 4.48 -23.50
N ALA A 360 -47.08 4.31 -22.30
CA ALA A 360 -47.28 5.42 -21.37
C ALA A 360 -46.00 5.72 -20.60
N LEU A 361 -45.59 6.98 -20.54
CA LEU A 361 -44.41 7.46 -19.85
C LEU A 361 -44.64 7.45 -18.33
N ASN A 362 -44.41 6.33 -17.67
CA ASN A 362 -44.68 6.15 -16.25
C ASN A 362 -43.43 5.75 -15.42
N GLU A 363 -42.51 5.08 -16.08
CA GLU A 363 -41.31 4.55 -15.40
C GLU A 363 -40.28 5.66 -15.18
N LYS A 364 -39.67 5.66 -13.99
CA LYS A 364 -38.59 6.55 -13.64
C LYS A 364 -37.41 5.75 -13.09
N GLY A 365 -36.22 6.28 -13.28
CA GLY A 365 -34.97 5.75 -12.69
C GLY A 365 -34.09 6.88 -12.17
N THR A 366 -33.30 6.57 -11.21
CA THR A 366 -32.34 7.50 -10.61
C THR A 366 -30.95 7.24 -11.16
N LEU A 367 -30.24 8.31 -11.47
CA LEU A 367 -28.81 8.26 -11.81
C LEU A 367 -28.02 9.02 -10.78
N GLU A 368 -26.86 8.49 -10.43
CA GLU A 368 -25.80 9.19 -9.73
C GLU A 368 -24.99 10.02 -10.71
N GLY A 369 -24.67 11.25 -10.34
CA GLY A 369 -23.95 12.16 -11.21
C GLY A 369 -23.41 13.38 -10.51
N VAL A 370 -22.86 14.29 -11.28
CA VAL A 370 -22.35 15.59 -10.84
C VAL A 370 -22.82 16.68 -11.80
N TYR A 371 -22.75 17.93 -11.36
CA TYR A 371 -22.97 19.06 -12.25
C TYR A 371 -21.66 19.53 -12.86
N ASN A 372 -21.50 19.29 -14.16
CA ASN A 372 -20.39 19.84 -14.96
C ASN A 372 -20.70 21.30 -15.31
N ILE A 373 -19.72 22.18 -15.09
CA ILE A 373 -19.84 23.61 -15.41
C ILE A 373 -19.32 23.83 -16.83
N ASN A 374 -20.22 23.88 -17.78
CA ASN A 374 -19.92 24.07 -19.19
C ASN A 374 -20.39 25.46 -19.65
N ARG A 375 -19.46 26.31 -20.09
CA ARG A 375 -19.73 27.69 -20.59
C ARG A 375 -20.60 28.53 -19.67
N GLY A 376 -20.48 28.31 -18.35
CA GLY A 376 -21.26 29.04 -17.34
C GLY A 376 -22.64 28.45 -17.02
N TYR A 377 -22.94 27.27 -17.50
CA TYR A 377 -24.15 26.52 -17.16
C TYR A 377 -23.82 25.23 -16.43
N ALA A 378 -24.66 24.83 -15.49
CA ALA A 378 -24.57 23.57 -14.79
C ALA A 378 -25.29 22.48 -15.61
N VAL A 379 -24.57 21.46 -16.06
CA VAL A 379 -25.07 20.34 -16.84
C VAL A 379 -24.84 19.04 -16.06
N PHE A 380 -25.91 18.27 -15.85
CA PHE A 380 -25.77 16.97 -15.17
C PHE A 380 -24.96 15.99 -16.05
N ARG A 381 -23.99 15.32 -15.42
CA ARG A 381 -23.20 14.25 -16.00
C ARG A 381 -23.28 13.02 -15.12
N GLN A 382 -23.59 11.88 -15.70
CA GLN A 382 -23.64 10.61 -15.00
C GLN A 382 -22.23 10.20 -14.59
N ILE A 383 -22.11 9.52 -13.44
CA ILE A 383 -20.89 8.91 -12.98
C ILE A 383 -21.11 7.40 -12.70
N ASN A 384 -20.07 6.62 -12.94
CA ASN A 384 -19.96 5.24 -12.46
C ASN A 384 -18.82 5.22 -11.45
N ILE A 385 -19.12 4.92 -10.19
CA ILE A 385 -18.12 4.90 -9.12
C ILE A 385 -17.36 3.57 -9.20
N LEU A 386 -16.02 3.65 -9.29
CA LEU A 386 -15.11 2.52 -9.30
C LEU A 386 -14.55 2.25 -7.90
N ALA A 387 -14.19 3.32 -7.17
CA ALA A 387 -13.66 3.25 -5.81
C ALA A 387 -14.04 4.48 -5.00
N GLU A 388 -13.94 4.38 -3.66
CA GLU A 388 -14.21 5.50 -2.75
C GLU A 388 -13.22 5.56 -1.58
N SER A 389 -12.92 6.78 -1.13
CA SER A 389 -12.20 7.08 0.11
C SER A 389 -13.08 7.93 1.02
N GLU A 390 -12.56 8.43 2.14
CA GLU A 390 -13.33 9.33 3.02
C GLU A 390 -13.82 10.60 2.31
N GLU A 391 -13.02 11.18 1.43
CA GLU A 391 -13.27 12.49 0.82
C GLU A 391 -13.61 12.46 -0.68
N TYR A 392 -13.18 11.39 -1.39
CA TYR A 392 -13.23 11.33 -2.86
C TYR A 392 -13.84 10.04 -3.38
N TYR A 393 -14.38 10.11 -4.61
CA TYR A 393 -14.68 8.97 -5.47
C TYR A 393 -13.67 8.92 -6.62
N ILE A 394 -13.34 7.71 -7.07
CA ILE A 394 -12.79 7.44 -8.40
C ILE A 394 -13.94 6.99 -9.28
N VAL A 395 -14.13 7.67 -10.40
CA VAL A 395 -15.20 7.37 -11.34
C VAL A 395 -14.64 7.04 -12.72
N GLU A 396 -15.41 6.26 -13.48
CA GLU A 396 -15.04 5.83 -14.81
C GLU A 396 -14.87 7.02 -15.76
N GLU A 397 -13.81 7.00 -16.56
CA GLU A 397 -13.48 8.03 -17.54
C GLU A 397 -14.05 7.69 -18.93
N ASN A 398 -14.29 8.72 -19.73
CA ASN A 398 -14.63 8.61 -21.16
C ASN A 398 -15.92 7.82 -21.47
N THR A 399 -16.86 7.78 -20.54
CA THR A 399 -18.20 7.26 -20.83
C THR A 399 -19.01 8.25 -21.68
N SER A 400 -19.92 7.76 -22.52
CA SER A 400 -20.67 8.60 -23.49
C SER A 400 -21.44 9.75 -22.85
N TYR A 401 -21.85 9.62 -21.60
CA TYR A 401 -22.63 10.61 -20.84
C TYR A 401 -21.95 11.07 -19.56
N GLY A 402 -20.70 10.66 -19.36
CA GLY A 402 -19.93 10.89 -18.15
C GLY A 402 -19.00 12.10 -18.24
N LEU A 403 -17.96 12.03 -17.43
CA LEU A 403 -16.91 13.03 -17.32
C LEU A 403 -15.69 12.68 -18.16
N THR A 404 -14.94 13.71 -18.48
CA THR A 404 -13.62 13.62 -19.10
C THR A 404 -12.59 14.35 -18.24
N ASN A 405 -11.31 14.01 -18.44
CA ASN A 405 -10.20 14.67 -17.75
C ASN A 405 -10.24 16.20 -18.03
N TYR A 406 -9.98 17.00 -17.00
CA TYR A 406 -10.05 18.47 -16.97
C TYR A 406 -11.47 19.07 -17.03
N ASP A 407 -12.52 18.27 -16.97
CA ASP A 407 -13.86 18.80 -16.75
C ASP A 407 -13.93 19.60 -15.44
N ARG A 408 -14.75 20.62 -15.42
CA ARG A 408 -15.00 21.40 -14.20
C ARG A 408 -16.36 21.05 -13.66
N ILE A 409 -16.40 20.58 -12.43
CA ILE A 409 -17.64 20.23 -11.74
C ILE A 409 -17.88 21.15 -10.55
N ALA A 410 -19.13 21.27 -10.13
CA ALA A 410 -19.44 21.93 -8.89
C ALA A 410 -18.85 21.15 -7.71
N LEU A 411 -18.13 21.84 -6.82
CA LEU A 411 -17.53 21.23 -5.62
C LEU A 411 -18.60 20.66 -4.66
N ASP A 412 -19.74 21.34 -4.56
CA ASP A 412 -20.93 20.88 -3.84
C ASP A 412 -22.10 20.86 -4.84
N GLY A 413 -22.68 19.67 -5.02
CA GLY A 413 -23.83 19.47 -5.93
C GLY A 413 -25.17 19.89 -5.34
N LYS A 414 -25.24 20.13 -4.02
CA LYS A 414 -26.51 20.46 -3.34
C LYS A 414 -27.01 21.84 -3.71
N GLY A 415 -28.27 21.91 -4.10
CA GLY A 415 -28.96 23.19 -4.38
C GLY A 415 -28.73 23.75 -5.78
N ILE A 416 -27.94 23.10 -6.63
CA ILE A 416 -27.74 23.49 -8.02
C ILE A 416 -28.90 22.98 -8.87
N LYS A 417 -29.40 23.83 -9.75
CA LYS A 417 -30.38 23.45 -10.77
C LYS A 417 -29.70 23.37 -12.12
N GLU A 418 -30.15 22.40 -12.92
CA GLU A 418 -29.67 22.24 -14.28
C GLU A 418 -30.03 23.47 -15.12
N ASP A 419 -29.16 23.82 -16.07
CA ASP A 419 -29.22 25.04 -16.88
C ASP A 419 -29.19 26.35 -16.09
N GLU A 420 -28.89 26.31 -14.79
CA GLU A 420 -28.67 27.50 -14.00
C GLU A 420 -27.38 28.19 -14.46
N VAL A 421 -27.47 29.53 -14.65
CA VAL A 421 -26.29 30.34 -14.96
C VAL A 421 -25.40 30.43 -13.75
N VAL A 422 -24.22 29.83 -13.84
CA VAL A 422 -23.22 29.79 -12.79
C VAL A 422 -22.20 30.88 -13.02
N PHE A 423 -22.11 31.85 -12.14
CA PHE A 423 -21.06 32.87 -12.17
C PHE A 423 -19.85 32.40 -11.37
N ARG A 424 -18.67 32.59 -11.97
CA ARG A 424 -17.38 32.42 -11.32
C ARG A 424 -17.08 33.49 -10.29
#